data_b2501ceaaaf8a812c712e53d70a80945
#
_entry.id   b2501ceaaaf8a812c712e53d70a80945
#
_cell.length_a   1.000
_cell.length_b   1.000
_cell.length_c   1.000
_cell.angle_alpha   90.00
_cell.angle_beta   90.00
_cell.angle_gamma   90.00
#
_symmetry.space_group_name_H-M   'P 1'
#
loop_
_entity.id
_entity.type
_entity.pdbx_description
1 polymer ?
#
loop_
_entity_poly.entity_id
_entity_poly.type
_entity_poly.pdbx_seq_one_letter_code
_entity_poly.pdbx_strand_id
1 'polypeptide(L)'
;MTDKTKTQKTVEELNIIDDTLFQKMAEDIGFCEELISTVLQQKVIVEKVIPQNSVKNLQGRSVILDAYCILEDGRKCNVEVQKENDDDHVRRVRYNASCLTANITSPGTDFKEVPDIIMIFVSKFDIFKAGRTIYHVDRIVREIQEVNDNGLQEIYVNTKIDDGSSIAKLMKIYQNQEEYDFENFPNTSKRKKYFKGEEGGKQEMCDIVKKYARECAMEEAKISAKKLFESGVTFQIVQSALNLSEEVLKEIYEEVVGAN
;
A
#
# COMPACT_ATOMS: atom_id res chain seq x y z
N MET A 1 -25.98 -7.90 18.22
CA MET A 1 -25.65 -7.40 16.86
C MET A 1 -25.19 -8.60 16.06
N THR A 2 -25.78 -8.85 14.91
CA THR A 2 -25.35 -9.94 14.03
C THR A 2 -24.00 -9.58 13.38
N ASP A 3 -23.19 -10.58 13.05
CA ASP A 3 -21.88 -10.41 12.39
C ASP A 3 -21.97 -9.56 11.11
N LYS A 4 -23.07 -9.71 10.37
CA LYS A 4 -23.40 -8.91 9.17
C LYS A 4 -23.51 -7.40 9.49
N THR A 5 -24.15 -7.04 10.60
CA THR A 5 -24.34 -5.63 11.02
C THR A 5 -22.99 -4.99 11.42
N LYS A 6 -22.09 -5.77 12.06
CA LYS A 6 -20.76 -5.31 12.45
C LYS A 6 -19.88 -5.02 11.22
N THR A 7 -19.86 -5.94 10.25
CA THR A 7 -19.09 -5.77 9.00
C THR A 7 -19.59 -4.57 8.18
N GLN A 8 -20.92 -4.38 8.05
CA GLN A 8 -21.48 -3.22 7.36
C GLN A 8 -21.04 -1.91 7.99
N LYS A 9 -21.07 -1.81 9.32
CA LYS A 9 -20.58 -0.64 10.04
C LYS A 9 -19.09 -0.40 9.79
N THR A 10 -18.28 -1.45 9.77
CA THR A 10 -16.85 -1.35 9.45
C THR A 10 -16.64 -0.76 8.04
N VAL A 11 -17.39 -1.24 7.03
CA VAL A 11 -17.31 -0.70 5.66
C VAL A 11 -17.69 0.77 5.60
N GLU A 12 -18.71 1.19 6.34
CA GLU A 12 -19.12 2.60 6.41
C GLU A 12 -18.03 3.49 7.04
N GLU A 13 -17.22 2.96 7.95
CA GLU A 13 -16.13 3.68 8.63
C GLU A 13 -14.84 3.75 7.81
N LEU A 14 -14.66 2.90 6.77
CA LEU A 14 -13.47 2.93 5.92
C LEU A 14 -13.32 4.26 5.16
N ASN A 15 -12.10 4.70 5.03
CA ASN A 15 -11.66 5.81 4.18
C ASN A 15 -10.67 5.32 3.13
N ILE A 16 -10.41 6.12 2.09
CA ILE A 16 -9.46 5.69 1.02
C ILE A 16 -8.04 5.49 1.58
N ILE A 17 -7.69 6.16 2.67
CA ILE A 17 -6.40 5.97 3.35
C ILE A 17 -6.29 4.62 4.09
N ASP A 18 -7.39 3.88 4.24
CA ASP A 18 -7.37 2.52 4.78
C ASP A 18 -7.03 1.52 3.67
N ASP A 19 -6.04 0.67 3.89
CA ASP A 19 -5.48 -0.26 2.91
C ASP A 19 -6.55 -1.04 2.13
N THR A 20 -7.54 -1.56 2.85
CA THR A 20 -8.60 -2.39 2.25
C THR A 20 -9.43 -1.63 1.21
N LEU A 21 -9.77 -0.35 1.48
CA LEU A 21 -10.52 0.45 0.50
C LEU A 21 -9.58 0.95 -0.60
N PHE A 22 -8.36 1.38 -0.25
CA PHE A 22 -7.38 1.84 -1.23
C PHE A 22 -7.08 0.78 -2.28
N GLN A 23 -6.84 -0.47 -1.88
CA GLN A 23 -6.61 -1.59 -2.78
C GLN A 23 -7.73 -1.73 -3.82
N LYS A 24 -8.98 -1.63 -3.38
CA LYS A 24 -10.13 -1.68 -4.31
C LYS A 24 -10.24 -0.44 -5.19
N MET A 25 -9.97 0.74 -4.65
CA MET A 25 -9.90 1.96 -5.44
C MET A 25 -8.82 1.86 -6.52
N ALA A 26 -7.66 1.32 -6.19
CA ALA A 26 -6.50 1.19 -7.07
C ALA A 26 -6.63 0.15 -8.19
N GLU A 27 -7.67 -0.68 -8.20
CA GLU A 27 -7.99 -1.54 -9.35
C GLU A 27 -8.44 -0.73 -10.59
N ASP A 28 -8.79 0.55 -10.40
CA ASP A 28 -9.27 1.44 -11.47
C ASP A 28 -8.14 2.33 -12.01
N ILE A 29 -7.90 2.23 -13.32
CA ILE A 29 -6.88 3.03 -14.01
C ILE A 29 -7.16 4.53 -13.84
N GLY A 30 -8.41 4.96 -14.00
CA GLY A 30 -8.78 6.37 -13.88
C GLY A 30 -8.56 6.94 -12.49
N PHE A 31 -8.77 6.15 -11.44
CA PHE A 31 -8.42 6.53 -10.06
C PHE A 31 -6.92 6.73 -9.90
N CYS A 32 -6.10 5.79 -10.37
CA CYS A 32 -4.64 5.89 -10.27
C CYS A 32 -4.10 7.05 -11.11
N GLU A 33 -4.62 7.26 -12.31
CA GLU A 33 -4.25 8.36 -13.20
C GLU A 33 -4.56 9.71 -12.57
N GLU A 34 -5.74 9.87 -11.97
CA GLU A 34 -6.16 11.09 -11.27
C GLU A 34 -5.27 11.40 -10.07
N LEU A 35 -4.96 10.38 -9.25
CA LEU A 35 -4.04 10.52 -8.11
C LEU A 35 -2.63 10.91 -8.57
N ILE A 36 -2.03 10.15 -9.48
CA ILE A 36 -0.65 10.35 -9.92
C ILE A 36 -0.53 11.71 -10.63
N SER A 37 -1.50 12.06 -11.50
CA SER A 37 -1.50 13.37 -12.18
C SER A 37 -1.58 14.53 -11.20
N THR A 38 -2.38 14.38 -10.13
CA THR A 38 -2.52 15.42 -9.09
C THR A 38 -1.22 15.58 -8.30
N VAL A 39 -0.59 14.48 -7.90
CA VAL A 39 0.67 14.50 -7.14
C VAL A 39 1.82 15.05 -7.97
N LEU A 40 1.93 14.65 -9.23
CA LEU A 40 2.99 15.12 -10.13
C LEU A 40 2.70 16.53 -10.71
N GLN A 41 1.50 17.08 -10.46
CA GLN A 41 1.02 18.35 -11.01
C GLN A 41 1.15 18.44 -12.55
N GLN A 42 1.03 17.31 -13.21
CA GLN A 42 1.05 17.18 -14.66
C GLN A 42 0.15 16.02 -15.07
N LYS A 43 -0.46 16.14 -16.24
CA LYS A 43 -1.26 15.04 -16.78
C LYS A 43 -0.35 13.87 -17.13
N VAL A 44 -0.66 12.70 -16.56
CA VAL A 44 -0.05 11.42 -16.94
C VAL A 44 -1.13 10.48 -17.44
N ILE A 45 -0.76 9.52 -18.25
CA ILE A 45 -1.62 8.43 -18.71
C ILE A 45 -1.09 7.15 -18.08
N VAL A 46 -1.99 6.43 -17.43
CA VAL A 46 -1.68 5.13 -16.82
C VAL A 46 -2.13 4.03 -17.77
N GLU A 47 -1.19 3.28 -18.34
CA GLU A 47 -1.49 2.16 -19.24
C GLU A 47 -1.98 0.93 -18.47
N LYS A 48 -1.39 0.69 -17.29
CA LYS A 48 -1.66 -0.51 -16.50
C LYS A 48 -1.52 -0.24 -15.03
N VAL A 49 -2.41 -0.84 -14.24
CA VAL A 49 -2.32 -0.93 -12.78
C VAL A 49 -2.27 -2.39 -12.36
N ILE A 50 -1.41 -2.69 -11.40
CA ILE A 50 -1.32 -3.99 -10.73
C ILE A 50 -1.45 -3.72 -9.24
N PRO A 51 -2.65 -3.83 -8.66
CA PRO A 51 -2.84 -3.69 -7.22
C PRO A 51 -2.20 -4.88 -6.50
N GLN A 52 -1.70 -4.64 -5.30
CA GLN A 52 -1.06 -5.67 -4.47
C GLN A 52 0.02 -6.46 -5.22
N ASN A 53 0.87 -5.73 -5.97
CA ASN A 53 1.91 -6.35 -6.78
C ASN A 53 2.99 -6.96 -5.87
N SER A 54 3.07 -8.30 -5.89
CA SER A 54 4.09 -9.03 -5.12
C SER A 54 5.42 -9.04 -5.87
N VAL A 55 6.40 -8.38 -5.30
CA VAL A 55 7.79 -8.35 -5.80
C VAL A 55 8.62 -9.30 -4.96
N LYS A 56 8.98 -10.45 -5.55
CA LYS A 56 9.76 -11.48 -4.86
C LYS A 56 11.22 -11.08 -4.77
N ASN A 57 11.80 -11.20 -3.58
CA ASN A 57 13.23 -11.11 -3.37
C ASN A 57 13.77 -12.49 -2.97
N LEU A 58 14.60 -13.09 -3.83
CA LEU A 58 15.14 -14.44 -3.63
C LEU A 58 16.14 -14.53 -2.45
N GLN A 59 16.74 -13.41 -2.06
CA GLN A 59 17.78 -13.35 -1.02
C GLN A 59 17.40 -12.53 0.21
N GLY A 60 16.17 -12.03 0.27
CA GLY A 60 15.73 -11.17 1.35
C GLY A 60 14.21 -11.05 1.44
N ARG A 61 13.76 -10.04 2.15
CA ARG A 61 12.33 -9.77 2.35
C ARG A 61 11.67 -9.39 1.03
N SER A 62 10.67 -10.14 0.59
CA SER A 62 9.78 -9.75 -0.50
C SER A 62 8.91 -8.58 -0.09
N VAL A 63 8.42 -7.81 -1.05
CA VAL A 63 7.52 -6.67 -0.82
C VAL A 63 6.23 -6.84 -1.59
N ILE A 64 5.17 -6.24 -1.06
CA ILE A 64 3.89 -6.08 -1.76
C ILE A 64 3.72 -4.59 -1.96
N LEU A 65 3.52 -4.19 -3.21
CA LEU A 65 3.30 -2.80 -3.61
C LEU A 65 1.79 -2.56 -3.73
N ASP A 66 1.26 -1.55 -3.04
CA ASP A 66 -0.20 -1.34 -2.95
C ASP A 66 -0.81 -1.04 -4.32
N ALA A 67 -0.22 -0.14 -5.10
CA ALA A 67 -0.61 0.13 -6.48
C ALA A 67 0.61 0.37 -7.36
N TYR A 68 1.01 -0.64 -8.12
CA TYR A 68 2.06 -0.52 -9.13
C TYR A 68 1.47 -0.13 -10.48
N CYS A 69 1.89 1.00 -11.01
CA CYS A 69 1.41 1.59 -12.25
C CYS A 69 2.51 1.65 -13.31
N ILE A 70 2.14 1.39 -14.54
CA ILE A 70 2.98 1.61 -15.73
C ILE A 70 2.41 2.82 -16.46
N LEU A 71 3.24 3.84 -16.65
CA LEU A 71 2.85 5.06 -17.36
C LEU A 71 3.17 4.95 -18.85
N GLU A 72 2.41 5.68 -19.68
CA GLU A 72 2.57 5.69 -21.15
C GLU A 72 3.99 6.10 -21.60
N ASP A 73 4.64 6.97 -20.83
CA ASP A 73 6.02 7.43 -21.08
C ASP A 73 7.09 6.42 -20.66
N GLY A 74 6.69 5.24 -20.19
CA GLY A 74 7.57 4.15 -19.77
C GLY A 74 7.98 4.17 -18.31
N ARG A 75 7.79 5.29 -17.58
CA ARG A 75 8.08 5.36 -16.13
C ARG A 75 7.22 4.37 -15.35
N LYS A 76 7.76 3.91 -14.25
CA LYS A 76 7.07 3.02 -13.31
C LYS A 76 6.72 3.81 -12.04
N CYS A 77 5.49 3.72 -11.62
CA CYS A 77 5.04 4.43 -10.43
C CYS A 77 4.48 3.43 -9.41
N ASN A 78 4.90 3.54 -8.17
CA ASN A 78 4.28 2.83 -7.06
C ASN A 78 3.65 3.82 -6.11
N VAL A 79 2.40 3.57 -5.75
CA VAL A 79 1.68 4.34 -4.73
C VAL A 79 1.46 3.44 -3.53
N GLU A 80 1.90 3.90 -2.37
CA GLU A 80 1.70 3.27 -1.06
C GLU A 80 0.81 4.17 -0.20
N VAL A 81 -0.08 3.59 0.58
CA VAL A 81 -0.84 4.30 1.60
C VAL A 81 -0.48 3.81 2.99
N GLN A 82 -0.38 4.72 3.96
CA GLN A 82 -0.02 4.35 5.33
C GLN A 82 -0.85 5.14 6.35
N LYS A 83 -1.58 4.41 7.17
CA LYS A 83 -2.40 4.97 8.24
C LYS A 83 -1.64 5.08 9.55
N GLU A 84 -0.88 4.05 9.91
CA GLU A 84 -0.14 3.93 11.17
C GLU A 84 1.29 4.46 11.03
N ASN A 85 1.83 5.05 12.12
CA ASN A 85 3.17 5.61 12.13
C ASN A 85 4.16 4.66 12.84
N ASP A 86 4.85 3.86 12.05
CA ASP A 86 5.83 2.85 12.52
C ASP A 86 7.29 3.37 12.54
N ASP A 87 7.51 4.66 12.24
CA ASP A 87 8.84 5.33 12.19
C ASP A 87 9.87 4.70 11.22
N ASP A 88 9.43 3.84 10.28
CA ASP A 88 10.33 3.16 9.33
C ASP A 88 10.14 3.59 7.86
N HIS A 89 9.25 4.55 7.61
CA HIS A 89 8.69 4.86 6.29
C HIS A 89 9.73 5.18 5.21
N VAL A 90 10.71 6.03 5.50
CA VAL A 90 11.76 6.40 4.54
C VAL A 90 12.62 5.19 4.16
N ARG A 91 12.89 4.30 5.11
CA ARG A 91 13.62 3.05 4.85
C ARG A 91 12.79 2.06 4.05
N ARG A 92 11.49 2.00 4.31
CA ARG A 92 10.52 1.18 3.57
C ARG A 92 10.45 1.62 2.12
N VAL A 93 10.25 2.91 1.84
CA VAL A 93 10.23 3.47 0.48
C VAL A 93 11.51 3.13 -0.27
N ARG A 94 12.68 3.35 0.34
CA ARG A 94 13.97 2.99 -0.25
C ARG A 94 14.06 1.50 -0.56
N TYR A 95 13.62 0.63 0.35
CA TYR A 95 13.67 -0.81 0.15
C TYR A 95 12.73 -1.24 -0.97
N ASN A 96 11.49 -0.75 -0.99
CA ASN A 96 10.51 -1.03 -2.04
C ASN A 96 11.02 -0.57 -3.40
N ALA A 97 11.60 0.64 -3.51
CA ALA A 97 12.21 1.15 -4.74
C ALA A 97 13.35 0.25 -5.23
N SER A 98 14.22 -0.22 -4.31
CA SER A 98 15.34 -1.11 -4.67
C SER A 98 14.85 -2.47 -5.18
N CYS A 99 13.86 -3.06 -4.50
CA CYS A 99 13.24 -4.32 -4.93
C CYS A 99 12.55 -4.15 -6.29
N LEU A 100 11.81 -3.07 -6.48
CA LEU A 100 11.13 -2.78 -7.74
C LEU A 100 12.16 -2.64 -8.87
N THR A 101 13.18 -1.79 -8.69
CA THR A 101 14.25 -1.59 -9.68
C THR A 101 14.87 -2.91 -10.10
N ALA A 102 15.26 -3.75 -9.14
CA ALA A 102 15.88 -5.03 -9.42
C ALA A 102 14.96 -5.99 -10.20
N ASN A 103 13.66 -5.96 -9.94
CA ASN A 103 12.70 -6.87 -10.57
C ASN A 103 12.25 -6.43 -11.96
N ILE A 104 12.23 -5.11 -12.24
CA ILE A 104 11.83 -4.61 -13.57
C ILE A 104 13.00 -4.50 -14.56
N THR A 105 14.24 -4.65 -14.08
CA THR A 105 15.44 -4.59 -14.90
C THR A 105 15.79 -5.99 -15.37
N SER A 106 15.72 -6.22 -16.68
CA SER A 106 16.04 -7.52 -17.27
C SER A 106 17.54 -7.82 -17.20
N PRO A 107 17.95 -9.08 -17.09
CA PRO A 107 19.37 -9.45 -17.16
C PRO A 107 20.02 -8.94 -18.47
N GLY A 108 21.15 -8.28 -18.34
CA GLY A 108 21.89 -7.74 -19.49
C GLY A 108 21.44 -6.36 -19.96
N THR A 109 20.45 -5.74 -19.32
CA THR A 109 20.06 -4.35 -19.59
C THR A 109 21.25 -3.42 -19.33
N ASP A 110 21.50 -2.49 -20.24
CA ASP A 110 22.46 -1.39 -20.00
C ASP A 110 21.93 -0.49 -18.87
N PHE A 111 22.78 -0.10 -17.93
CA PHE A 111 22.37 0.72 -16.78
C PHE A 111 21.69 2.04 -17.16
N LYS A 112 22.00 2.61 -18.31
CA LYS A 112 21.33 3.82 -18.84
C LYS A 112 19.88 3.58 -19.30
N GLU A 113 19.48 2.29 -19.46
CA GLU A 113 18.14 1.87 -19.89
C GLU A 113 17.29 1.35 -18.72
N VAL A 114 17.83 1.42 -17.49
CA VAL A 114 17.05 1.08 -16.29
C VAL A 114 15.87 2.07 -16.18
N PRO A 115 14.63 1.57 -16.07
CA PRO A 115 13.45 2.43 -16.06
C PRO A 115 13.43 3.41 -14.88
N ASP A 116 12.95 4.63 -15.14
CA ASP A 116 12.68 5.59 -14.09
C ASP A 116 11.53 5.15 -13.20
N ILE A 117 11.67 5.39 -11.90
CA ILE A 117 10.72 4.98 -10.87
C ILE A 117 10.24 6.18 -10.08
N ILE A 118 8.93 6.24 -9.85
CA ILE A 118 8.28 7.20 -8.98
C ILE A 118 7.70 6.45 -7.78
N MET A 119 8.13 6.81 -6.58
CA MET A 119 7.59 6.28 -5.34
C MET A 119 6.73 7.37 -4.68
N ILE A 120 5.42 7.16 -4.64
CA ILE A 120 4.46 8.05 -3.98
C ILE A 120 4.04 7.37 -2.67
N PHE A 121 4.29 8.02 -1.55
CA PHE A 121 3.93 7.54 -0.23
C PHE A 121 2.91 8.48 0.41
N VAL A 122 1.67 8.03 0.53
CA VAL A 122 0.56 8.81 1.08
C VAL A 122 0.35 8.40 2.55
N SER A 123 0.49 9.34 3.48
CA SER A 123 0.39 9.05 4.91
C SER A 123 -0.66 9.88 5.63
N LYS A 124 -1.25 9.31 6.68
CA LYS A 124 -2.18 10.00 7.58
C LYS A 124 -1.47 10.92 8.58
N PHE A 125 -0.18 11.04 8.51
CA PHE A 125 0.68 11.81 9.43
C PHE A 125 1.79 12.52 8.65
N ASP A 126 2.38 13.54 9.27
CA ASP A 126 3.49 14.29 8.69
C ASP A 126 4.83 13.64 9.04
N ILE A 127 5.39 12.88 8.08
CA ILE A 127 6.64 12.14 8.24
C ILE A 127 7.80 13.07 8.61
N PHE A 128 7.90 14.22 7.95
CA PHE A 128 9.01 15.17 8.14
C PHE A 128 8.71 16.25 9.18
N LYS A 129 7.49 16.30 9.70
CA LYS A 129 7.07 17.26 10.76
C LYS A 129 7.29 18.73 10.39
N ALA A 130 7.28 19.06 9.09
CA ALA A 130 7.50 20.41 8.57
C ALA A 130 6.22 21.10 8.08
N GLY A 131 5.04 20.48 8.29
CA GLY A 131 3.74 21.09 8.05
C GLY A 131 3.42 21.32 6.56
N ARG A 132 3.92 20.46 5.66
CA ARG A 132 3.65 20.55 4.22
C ARG A 132 2.74 19.44 3.76
N THR A 133 1.93 19.71 2.75
CA THR A 133 1.05 18.72 2.09
C THR A 133 1.85 17.72 1.29
N ILE A 134 2.96 18.16 0.68
CA ILE A 134 3.82 17.33 -0.16
C ILE A 134 5.29 17.62 0.13
N TYR A 135 6.10 16.59 0.04
CA TYR A 135 7.56 16.65 0.11
C TYR A 135 8.17 15.87 -1.04
N HIS A 136 9.18 16.45 -1.66
CA HIS A 136 10.03 15.79 -2.64
C HIS A 136 11.38 15.52 -2.00
N VAL A 137 11.89 14.31 -2.15
CA VAL A 137 13.19 13.92 -1.60
C VAL A 137 14.15 13.68 -2.75
N ASP A 138 15.12 14.57 -2.88
CA ASP A 138 16.12 14.55 -3.92
C ASP A 138 17.49 14.12 -3.39
N ARG A 139 18.30 13.55 -4.27
CA ARG A 139 19.74 13.34 -4.03
C ARG A 139 20.50 14.56 -4.45
N ILE A 140 21.37 15.06 -3.57
CA ILE A 140 22.15 16.27 -3.80
C ILE A 140 23.63 15.92 -3.82
N VAL A 141 24.36 16.36 -4.83
CA VAL A 141 25.82 16.36 -4.85
C VAL A 141 26.27 17.55 -3.99
N ARG A 142 26.77 17.26 -2.79
CA ARG A 142 27.03 18.29 -1.77
C ARG A 142 28.06 19.31 -2.18
N GLU A 143 29.05 18.91 -2.97
CA GLU A 143 30.17 19.75 -3.39
C GLU A 143 29.74 20.85 -4.35
N ILE A 144 28.70 20.61 -5.15
CA ILE A 144 28.19 21.57 -6.15
C ILE A 144 26.77 22.04 -5.86
N GLN A 145 26.11 21.51 -4.81
CA GLN A 145 24.74 21.83 -4.38
C GLN A 145 23.68 21.61 -5.50
N GLU A 146 23.90 20.63 -6.37
CA GLU A 146 23.01 20.30 -7.47
C GLU A 146 22.28 18.98 -7.21
N VAL A 147 21.02 18.90 -7.66
CA VAL A 147 20.25 17.66 -7.65
C VAL A 147 20.85 16.68 -8.64
N ASN A 148 21.10 15.46 -8.17
CA ASN A 148 21.54 14.35 -9.02
C ASN A 148 20.34 13.48 -9.38
N ASP A 149 19.80 13.69 -10.57
CA ASP A 149 18.77 12.84 -11.13
C ASP A 149 19.36 11.47 -11.48
N ASN A 150 18.85 10.43 -10.86
CA ASN A 150 19.26 9.06 -11.10
C ASN A 150 18.07 8.15 -11.48
N GLY A 151 16.97 8.76 -11.94
CA GLY A 151 15.76 8.05 -12.35
C GLY A 151 14.86 7.59 -11.17
N LEU A 152 15.15 7.99 -9.93
CA LEU A 152 14.29 7.70 -8.78
C LEU A 152 13.73 8.99 -8.18
N GLN A 153 12.40 9.13 -8.19
CA GLN A 153 11.67 10.20 -7.52
C GLN A 153 10.98 9.64 -6.27
N GLU A 154 11.20 10.27 -5.12
CA GLU A 154 10.53 9.92 -3.87
C GLU A 154 9.62 11.08 -3.45
N ILE A 155 8.31 10.84 -3.38
CA ILE A 155 7.30 11.85 -3.08
C ILE A 155 6.49 11.39 -1.87
N TYR A 156 6.42 12.23 -0.85
CA TYR A 156 5.63 11.95 0.36
C TYR A 156 4.46 12.92 0.44
N VAL A 157 3.26 12.39 0.49
CA VAL A 157 2.02 13.16 0.58
C VAL A 157 1.44 13.03 1.98
N ASN A 158 1.21 14.16 2.62
CA ASN A 158 0.66 14.25 3.96
C ASN A 158 -0.82 14.62 3.89
N THR A 159 -1.69 13.68 4.24
CA THR A 159 -3.14 13.91 4.17
C THR A 159 -3.68 14.81 5.28
N LYS A 160 -2.87 15.12 6.30
CA LYS A 160 -3.28 15.90 7.48
C LYS A 160 -3.30 17.40 7.23
N ILE A 161 -2.51 17.89 6.28
CA ILE A 161 -2.34 19.31 6.02
C ILE A 161 -3.30 19.76 4.91
N ASP A 162 -3.98 20.87 5.16
CA ASP A 162 -4.82 21.56 4.18
C ASP A 162 -4.22 22.94 3.89
N ASP A 163 -3.52 23.05 2.79
CA ASP A 163 -2.95 24.29 2.28
C ASP A 163 -3.75 24.90 1.11
N GLY A 164 -4.93 24.33 0.82
CA GLY A 164 -5.81 24.75 -0.27
C GLY A 164 -5.37 24.26 -1.66
N SER A 165 -4.26 23.53 -1.76
CA SER A 165 -3.77 22.96 -3.02
C SER A 165 -4.71 21.87 -3.56
N SER A 166 -4.56 21.54 -4.85
CA SER A 166 -5.29 20.42 -5.46
C SER A 166 -5.01 19.09 -4.74
N ILE A 167 -3.77 18.88 -4.31
CA ILE A 167 -3.38 17.71 -3.52
C ILE A 167 -4.13 17.68 -2.18
N ALA A 168 -4.19 18.80 -1.46
CA ALA A 168 -4.92 18.89 -0.19
C ALA A 168 -6.41 18.58 -0.37
N LYS A 169 -7.03 19.10 -1.44
CA LYS A 169 -8.44 18.80 -1.77
C LYS A 169 -8.65 17.31 -2.05
N LEU A 170 -7.77 16.67 -2.81
CA LEU A 170 -7.83 15.22 -3.05
C LEU A 170 -7.66 14.46 -1.73
N MET A 171 -6.72 14.85 -0.88
CA MET A 171 -6.45 14.20 0.41
C MET A 171 -7.62 14.34 1.40
N LYS A 172 -8.45 15.38 1.30
CA LYS A 172 -9.71 15.44 2.05
C LYS A 172 -10.66 14.29 1.71
N ILE A 173 -10.75 13.94 0.42
CA ILE A 173 -11.56 12.79 -0.02
C ILE A 173 -11.00 11.48 0.54
N TYR A 174 -9.68 11.39 0.71
CA TYR A 174 -9.02 10.20 1.27
C TYR A 174 -9.28 9.98 2.75
N GLN A 175 -9.46 11.06 3.51
CA GLN A 175 -9.63 11.00 4.97
C GLN A 175 -11.07 11.02 5.45
N ASN A 176 -11.98 11.63 4.71
CA ASN A 176 -13.35 11.91 5.17
C ASN A 176 -14.36 11.03 4.43
N GLN A 177 -15.24 10.40 5.18
CA GLN A 177 -16.24 9.46 4.64
C GLN A 177 -17.18 10.10 3.63
N GLU A 178 -17.68 11.29 3.94
CA GLU A 178 -18.71 12.01 3.18
C GLU A 178 -18.14 13.06 2.22
N GLU A 179 -16.82 13.14 2.07
CA GLU A 179 -16.19 14.11 1.18
C GLU A 179 -16.09 13.57 -0.23
N TYR A 180 -16.57 14.33 -1.20
CA TYR A 180 -16.56 14.05 -2.64
C TYR A 180 -16.31 15.34 -3.40
N ASP A 181 -15.62 15.26 -4.53
CA ASP A 181 -15.44 16.34 -5.48
C ASP A 181 -15.54 15.80 -6.91
N PHE A 182 -16.76 15.82 -7.44
CA PHE A 182 -17.04 15.27 -8.78
C PHE A 182 -16.58 16.17 -9.91
N GLU A 183 -16.24 17.42 -9.62
CA GLU A 183 -15.75 18.38 -10.62
C GLU A 183 -14.25 18.21 -10.84
N ASN A 184 -13.46 18.22 -9.75
CA ASN A 184 -12.01 18.14 -9.83
C ASN A 184 -11.48 16.70 -9.78
N PHE A 185 -12.17 15.79 -9.07
CA PHE A 185 -11.76 14.40 -8.87
C PHE A 185 -12.91 13.42 -9.16
N PRO A 186 -13.39 13.38 -10.42
CA PRO A 186 -14.56 12.59 -10.80
C PRO A 186 -14.36 11.08 -10.64
N ASN A 187 -13.18 10.55 -10.97
CA ASN A 187 -12.90 9.11 -10.89
C ASN A 187 -12.84 8.64 -9.44
N THR A 188 -12.08 9.36 -8.59
CA THR A 188 -12.00 9.12 -7.15
C THR A 188 -13.38 9.19 -6.50
N SER A 189 -14.14 10.25 -6.78
CA SER A 189 -15.44 10.49 -6.16
C SER A 189 -16.50 9.47 -6.60
N LYS A 190 -16.56 9.11 -7.89
CA LYS A 190 -17.49 8.11 -8.40
C LYS A 190 -17.21 6.73 -7.82
N ARG A 191 -15.94 6.31 -7.84
CA ARG A 191 -15.54 4.99 -7.34
C ARG A 191 -15.74 4.87 -5.82
N LYS A 192 -15.37 5.92 -5.06
CA LYS A 192 -15.66 5.97 -3.63
C LYS A 192 -17.17 5.89 -3.34
N LYS A 193 -17.99 6.65 -4.08
CA LYS A 193 -19.44 6.62 -3.95
C LYS A 193 -20.02 5.23 -4.24
N TYR A 194 -19.49 4.51 -5.24
CA TYR A 194 -19.89 3.14 -5.52
C TYR A 194 -19.68 2.24 -4.31
N PHE A 195 -18.46 2.19 -3.77
CA PHE A 195 -18.15 1.30 -2.63
C PHE A 195 -18.82 1.70 -1.32
N LYS A 196 -19.05 3.00 -1.11
CA LYS A 196 -19.62 3.52 0.13
C LYS A 196 -21.14 3.69 0.09
N GLY A 197 -21.72 3.94 -1.08
CA GLY A 197 -23.12 4.35 -1.24
C GLY A 197 -24.02 3.32 -1.93
N GLU A 198 -23.50 2.56 -2.90
CA GLU A 198 -24.29 1.65 -3.69
C GLU A 198 -24.33 0.24 -3.11
N GLU A 199 -25.47 -0.45 -3.20
CA GLU A 199 -25.66 -1.76 -2.57
C GLU A 199 -24.66 -2.80 -3.08
N GLY A 200 -24.39 -2.84 -4.39
CA GLY A 200 -23.40 -3.74 -5.01
C GLY A 200 -21.99 -3.50 -4.50
N GLY A 201 -21.54 -2.23 -4.45
CA GLY A 201 -20.24 -1.86 -3.96
C GLY A 201 -20.08 -2.13 -2.46
N LYS A 202 -21.10 -1.82 -1.66
CA LYS A 202 -21.10 -2.16 -0.21
C LYS A 202 -20.99 -3.65 0.04
N GLN A 203 -21.70 -4.47 -0.74
CA GLN A 203 -21.64 -5.93 -0.60
C GLN A 203 -20.24 -6.44 -0.95
N GLU A 204 -19.66 -5.96 -2.05
CA GLU A 204 -18.30 -6.29 -2.46
C GLU A 204 -17.29 -5.95 -1.35
N MET A 205 -17.36 -4.75 -0.78
CA MET A 205 -16.49 -4.34 0.32
C MET A 205 -16.70 -5.18 1.59
N CYS A 206 -17.96 -5.56 1.92
CA CYS A 206 -18.23 -6.44 3.05
C CYS A 206 -17.52 -7.80 2.90
N ASP A 207 -17.51 -8.37 1.70
CA ASP A 207 -16.89 -9.66 1.45
C ASP A 207 -15.35 -9.55 1.54
N ILE A 208 -14.78 -8.45 1.05
CA ILE A 208 -13.35 -8.15 1.16
C ILE A 208 -12.94 -7.96 2.63
N VAL A 209 -13.66 -7.15 3.39
CA VAL A 209 -13.37 -6.94 4.82
C VAL A 209 -13.41 -8.25 5.60
N LYS A 210 -14.38 -9.12 5.29
CA LYS A 210 -14.44 -10.45 5.91
C LYS A 210 -13.26 -11.33 5.53
N LYS A 211 -12.87 -11.31 4.25
CA LYS A 211 -11.71 -12.05 3.77
C LYS A 211 -10.45 -11.56 4.47
N TYR A 212 -10.21 -10.26 4.47
CA TYR A 212 -9.06 -9.63 5.13
C TYR A 212 -9.00 -9.96 6.64
N ALA A 213 -10.13 -9.87 7.34
CA ALA A 213 -10.19 -10.22 8.75
C ALA A 213 -9.82 -11.69 9.02
N ARG A 214 -10.20 -12.62 8.13
CA ARG A 214 -9.82 -14.04 8.22
C ARG A 214 -8.32 -14.23 7.96
N GLU A 215 -7.77 -13.55 6.96
CA GLU A 215 -6.34 -13.60 6.63
C GLU A 215 -5.48 -13.06 7.78
N CYS A 216 -5.85 -11.93 8.37
CA CYS A 216 -5.19 -11.38 9.54
C CYS A 216 -5.24 -12.34 10.74
N ALA A 217 -6.42 -12.88 11.05
CA ALA A 217 -6.58 -13.84 12.15
C ALA A 217 -5.75 -15.12 11.93
N MET A 218 -5.65 -15.58 10.69
CA MET A 218 -4.83 -16.74 10.33
C MET A 218 -3.34 -16.45 10.51
N GLU A 219 -2.88 -15.25 10.10
CA GLU A 219 -1.49 -14.86 10.25
C GLU A 219 -1.09 -14.66 11.72
N GLU A 220 -1.95 -14.04 12.53
CA GLU A 220 -1.76 -13.94 13.98
C GLU A 220 -1.70 -15.33 14.64
N ALA A 221 -2.53 -16.26 14.18
CA ALA A 221 -2.50 -17.64 14.68
C ALA A 221 -1.18 -18.35 14.32
N LYS A 222 -0.63 -18.15 13.12
CA LYS A 222 0.68 -18.67 12.72
C LYS A 222 1.82 -18.11 13.57
N ILE A 223 1.84 -16.80 13.80
CA ILE A 223 2.83 -16.14 14.66
C ILE A 223 2.74 -16.70 16.08
N SER A 224 1.53 -16.91 16.58
CA SER A 224 1.29 -17.50 17.90
C SER A 224 1.76 -18.94 17.98
N ALA A 225 1.49 -19.75 16.94
CA ALA A 225 1.97 -21.13 16.84
C ALA A 225 3.49 -21.20 16.90
N LYS A 226 4.18 -20.36 16.11
CA LYS A 226 5.64 -20.29 16.08
C LYS A 226 6.21 -19.99 17.47
N LYS A 227 5.70 -18.95 18.15
CA LYS A 227 6.13 -18.58 19.51
C LYS A 227 5.89 -19.70 20.53
N LEU A 228 4.77 -20.42 20.43
CA LEU A 228 4.47 -21.54 21.30
C LEU A 228 5.46 -22.71 21.07
N PHE A 229 5.77 -23.05 19.84
CA PHE A 229 6.76 -24.07 19.52
C PHE A 229 8.18 -23.68 19.97
N GLU A 230 8.58 -22.43 19.75
CA GLU A 230 9.85 -21.89 20.25
C GLU A 230 9.95 -21.96 21.80
N SER A 231 8.80 -21.87 22.47
CA SER A 231 8.71 -22.00 23.95
C SER A 231 8.61 -23.47 24.42
N GLY A 232 8.70 -24.45 23.53
CA GLY A 232 8.68 -25.88 23.85
C GLY A 232 7.30 -26.47 24.11
N VAL A 233 6.22 -25.79 23.70
CA VAL A 233 4.86 -26.34 23.80
C VAL A 233 4.68 -27.45 22.78
N THR A 234 4.05 -28.56 23.18
CA THR A 234 3.90 -29.75 22.33
C THR A 234 2.93 -29.49 21.15
N PHE A 235 3.15 -30.19 20.05
CA PHE A 235 2.32 -30.07 18.84
C PHE A 235 0.84 -30.25 19.11
N GLN A 236 0.46 -31.28 19.91
CA GLN A 236 -0.95 -31.55 20.24
C GLN A 236 -1.63 -30.40 20.99
N ILE A 237 -0.91 -29.75 21.91
CA ILE A 237 -1.46 -28.61 22.65
C ILE A 237 -1.69 -27.44 21.70
N VAL A 238 -0.72 -27.10 20.85
CA VAL A 238 -0.83 -25.99 19.87
C VAL A 238 -1.97 -26.28 18.88
N GLN A 239 -2.07 -27.51 18.38
CA GLN A 239 -3.15 -27.93 17.47
C GLN A 239 -4.55 -27.82 18.12
N SER A 240 -4.68 -28.12 19.41
CA SER A 240 -5.95 -27.96 20.10
C SER A 240 -6.31 -26.50 20.43
N ALA A 241 -5.32 -25.63 20.55
CA ALA A 241 -5.49 -24.23 20.97
C ALA A 241 -5.71 -23.26 19.81
N LEU A 242 -5.17 -23.55 18.62
CA LEU A 242 -5.20 -22.65 17.47
C LEU A 242 -6.02 -23.24 16.32
N ASN A 243 -6.81 -22.38 15.66
CA ASN A 243 -7.63 -22.77 14.52
C ASN A 243 -6.81 -22.70 13.22
N LEU A 244 -5.78 -23.57 13.13
CA LEU A 244 -4.92 -23.75 11.94
C LEU A 244 -5.02 -25.19 11.45
N SER A 245 -4.82 -25.40 10.13
CA SER A 245 -4.77 -26.75 9.59
C SER A 245 -3.52 -27.50 10.09
N GLU A 246 -3.61 -28.82 10.17
CA GLU A 246 -2.48 -29.66 10.59
C GLU A 246 -1.27 -29.49 9.68
N GLU A 247 -1.48 -29.28 8.38
CA GLU A 247 -0.43 -29.05 7.40
C GLU A 247 0.36 -27.78 7.71
N VAL A 248 -0.34 -26.67 7.94
CA VAL A 248 0.28 -25.39 8.30
C VAL A 248 1.03 -25.48 9.63
N LEU A 249 0.47 -26.19 10.60
CA LEU A 249 1.13 -26.39 11.90
C LEU A 249 2.38 -27.25 11.78
N LYS A 250 2.39 -28.26 10.89
CA LYS A 250 3.58 -29.09 10.62
C LYS A 250 4.70 -28.29 9.98
N GLU A 251 4.38 -27.45 8.97
CA GLU A 251 5.36 -26.55 8.33
C GLU A 251 6.02 -25.62 9.36
N ILE A 252 5.23 -24.98 10.22
CA ILE A 252 5.76 -24.09 11.27
C ILE A 252 6.59 -24.85 12.29
N TYR A 253 6.16 -26.06 12.68
CA TYR A 253 6.89 -26.89 13.61
C TYR A 253 8.24 -27.35 13.07
N GLU A 254 8.28 -27.81 11.82
CA GLU A 254 9.51 -28.20 11.12
C GLU A 254 10.47 -27.02 10.97
N GLU A 255 9.97 -25.82 10.66
CA GLU A 255 10.79 -24.61 10.60
C GLU A 255 11.46 -24.28 11.96
N VAL A 256 10.72 -24.43 13.06
CA VAL A 256 11.23 -24.13 14.41
C VAL A 256 12.19 -25.22 14.91
N VAL A 257 11.84 -26.50 14.73
CA VAL A 257 12.64 -27.63 15.25
C VAL A 257 13.81 -27.96 14.33
N GLY A 258 13.65 -27.77 13.01
CA GLY A 258 14.72 -27.99 12.03
C GLY A 258 15.79 -26.90 12.01
N ALA A 259 15.54 -25.77 12.67
CA ALA A 259 16.49 -24.65 12.84
C ALA A 259 17.35 -24.77 14.13
N ASN A 260 17.05 -25.75 15.00
CA ASN A 260 17.82 -26.10 16.19
C ASN A 260 18.60 -27.41 15.94
#